data_0bb129a28f05c9ac4d5abf4a23d807f4
#
_entry.id   0bb129a28f05c9ac4d5abf4a23d807f4
#
_cell.length_a   1.000
_cell.length_b   1.000
_cell.length_c   1.000
_cell.angle_alpha   90.00
_cell.angle_beta   90.00
_cell.angle_gamma   90.00
#
_symmetry.space_group_name_H-M   'P 1'
#
loop_
_entity.id
_entity.type
_entity.pdbx_description
1 polymer ?
#
loop_
_entity_poly.entity_id
_entity_poly.type
_entity_poly.pdbx_seq_one_letter_code
_entity_poly.pdbx_strand_id
1 'polypeptide(L)'
;MSDPLLSVQDLAVGFETDDGLVRAVDRISFEVTPGRTLGIVGESGCGKSVTALSLMRLLPQPMGRVLEGRIVFQGRDLLALPLEQMHAVRGAQIGMVFQEPMSALNPVMPIGKQLSEVLLLHGKTTKADALKRSVDILAKVGIPSPEVRIGEYPHQLSGGMRQRVVIAMALACRPALLIADEPTTALDVTIQAQILTLIQDLQKEMGMAVILITHDLGVIAETCDDVIVMYAGRVAEQGAVADIFEHPTHPYTRGLLASIPRLTGRRKTRLNTIEGLVPGLRDMPAGCRFVNRCPHAQPRCSEAVPPLESVGPGHDVSCLRWRELPAFSAS
;
A
#
# COMPACT_ATOMS: atom_id res chain seq x y z
N MET A 1 -22.63 2.72 -11.27
CA MET A 1 -21.31 2.53 -10.62
C MET A 1 -20.68 3.90 -10.58
N SER A 2 -20.19 4.35 -9.43
CA SER A 2 -19.47 5.64 -9.33
C SER A 2 -18.12 5.52 -10.03
N ASP A 3 -17.69 6.59 -10.71
CA ASP A 3 -16.37 6.62 -11.34
C ASP A 3 -15.28 6.39 -10.27
N PRO A 4 -14.22 5.62 -10.58
CA PRO A 4 -13.14 5.36 -9.64
C PRO A 4 -12.39 6.65 -9.30
N LEU A 5 -11.97 6.82 -8.04
CA LEU A 5 -11.14 7.93 -7.61
C LEU A 5 -9.75 7.87 -8.25
N LEU A 6 -9.19 6.64 -8.28
CA LEU A 6 -7.92 6.32 -8.91
C LEU A 6 -8.11 5.08 -9.79
N SER A 7 -7.62 5.12 -11.02
CA SER A 7 -7.53 3.97 -11.93
C SER A 7 -6.09 3.82 -12.41
N VAL A 8 -5.50 2.67 -12.15
CA VAL A 8 -4.16 2.28 -12.61
C VAL A 8 -4.33 1.24 -13.70
N GLN A 9 -3.73 1.47 -14.86
CA GLN A 9 -3.92 0.66 -16.06
C GLN A 9 -2.56 0.24 -16.61
N ASP A 10 -2.30 -1.07 -16.64
CA ASP A 10 -1.09 -1.72 -17.19
C ASP A 10 0.23 -1.08 -16.72
N LEU A 11 0.27 -0.67 -15.45
CA LEU A 11 1.44 0.01 -14.89
C LEU A 11 2.64 -0.93 -14.86
N ALA A 12 3.71 -0.56 -15.59
CA ALA A 12 5.00 -1.22 -15.54
C ALA A 12 6.07 -0.23 -15.08
N VAL A 13 6.90 -0.67 -14.13
CA VAL A 13 7.97 0.13 -13.53
C VAL A 13 9.27 -0.64 -13.57
N GLY A 14 10.32 0.03 -13.96
CA GLY A 14 11.66 -0.54 -14.03
C GLY A 14 12.72 0.32 -13.39
N PHE A 15 13.83 -0.33 -13.10
CA PHE A 15 15.05 0.30 -12.60
C PHE A 15 16.22 0.00 -13.51
N GLU A 16 16.95 1.04 -13.89
CA GLU A 16 18.21 0.91 -14.58
C GLU A 16 19.26 0.42 -13.57
N THR A 17 19.94 -0.67 -13.90
CA THR A 17 21.03 -1.24 -13.11
C THR A 17 22.26 -1.40 -13.99
N ASP A 18 23.43 -1.65 -13.39
CA ASP A 18 24.68 -1.87 -14.16
C ASP A 18 24.56 -2.99 -15.21
N ASP A 19 23.67 -3.96 -14.97
CA ASP A 19 23.46 -5.10 -15.86
C ASP A 19 22.18 -4.93 -16.74
N GLY A 20 21.62 -3.73 -16.82
CA GLY A 20 20.46 -3.40 -17.64
C GLY A 20 19.19 -3.12 -16.87
N LEU A 21 18.08 -2.97 -17.62
CA LEU A 21 16.78 -2.63 -17.09
C LEU A 21 16.10 -3.84 -16.45
N VAL A 22 15.72 -3.73 -15.16
CA VAL A 22 14.93 -4.74 -14.45
C VAL A 22 13.53 -4.21 -14.17
N ARG A 23 12.50 -5.05 -14.38
CA ARG A 23 11.08 -4.70 -14.09
C ARG A 23 10.70 -5.10 -12.68
N ALA A 24 10.43 -4.12 -11.82
CA ALA A 24 9.99 -4.33 -10.44
C ALA A 24 8.46 -4.45 -10.34
N VAL A 25 7.72 -3.76 -11.21
CA VAL A 25 6.27 -3.87 -11.39
C VAL A 25 6.00 -4.12 -12.86
N ASP A 26 5.09 -5.03 -13.17
CA ASP A 26 4.89 -5.50 -14.53
C ASP A 26 3.42 -5.66 -14.88
N ARG A 27 2.86 -4.60 -15.50
CA ARG A 27 1.50 -4.49 -16.02
C ARG A 27 0.43 -4.80 -14.98
N ILE A 28 0.46 -4.08 -13.86
CA ILE A 28 -0.61 -4.17 -12.87
C ILE A 28 -1.73 -3.19 -13.21
N SER A 29 -2.98 -3.63 -13.01
CA SER A 29 -4.18 -2.81 -13.19
C SER A 29 -5.08 -2.96 -11.98
N PHE A 30 -5.59 -1.83 -11.46
CA PHE A 30 -6.52 -1.81 -10.33
C PHE A 30 -7.21 -0.45 -10.22
N GLU A 31 -8.28 -0.41 -9.42
CA GLU A 31 -9.05 0.80 -9.15
C GLU A 31 -9.23 1.02 -7.65
N VAL A 32 -9.38 2.29 -7.28
CA VAL A 32 -9.70 2.71 -5.91
C VAL A 32 -11.00 3.50 -5.95
N THR A 33 -12.00 3.01 -5.24
CA THR A 33 -13.31 3.66 -5.13
C THR A 33 -13.28 4.73 -4.03
N PRO A 34 -13.96 5.89 -4.21
CA PRO A 34 -14.05 6.90 -3.14
C PRO A 34 -14.57 6.31 -1.82
N GLY A 35 -13.94 6.68 -0.70
CA GLY A 35 -14.35 6.27 0.64
C GLY A 35 -14.06 4.82 1.01
N ARG A 36 -13.44 4.01 0.13
CA ARG A 36 -13.08 2.62 0.39
C ARG A 36 -11.59 2.47 0.69
N THR A 37 -11.25 1.37 1.36
CA THR A 37 -9.86 0.96 1.62
C THR A 37 -9.48 -0.19 0.70
N LEU A 38 -8.46 0.03 -0.13
CA LEU A 38 -7.80 -1.00 -0.94
C LEU A 38 -6.54 -1.48 -0.21
N GLY A 39 -6.47 -2.76 0.12
CA GLY A 39 -5.26 -3.40 0.62
C GLY A 39 -4.34 -3.85 -0.50
N ILE A 40 -3.04 -3.64 -0.37
CA ILE A 40 -2.03 -4.25 -1.25
C ILE A 40 -1.11 -5.11 -0.39
N VAL A 41 -1.14 -6.42 -0.63
CA VAL A 41 -0.41 -7.41 0.18
C VAL A 41 0.49 -8.30 -0.67
N GLY A 42 1.54 -8.83 -0.05
CA GLY A 42 2.48 -9.75 -0.67
C GLY A 42 3.82 -9.77 0.05
N GLU A 43 4.69 -10.72 -0.28
CA GLU A 43 6.02 -10.85 0.32
C GLU A 43 6.89 -9.61 0.05
N SER A 44 7.94 -9.43 0.89
CA SER A 44 8.89 -8.33 0.69
C SER A 44 9.51 -8.38 -0.71
N GLY A 45 9.71 -7.21 -1.33
CA GLY A 45 10.27 -7.10 -2.67
C GLY A 45 9.30 -7.40 -3.82
N CYS A 46 8.01 -7.68 -3.56
CA CYS A 46 7.05 -7.95 -4.64
C CYS A 46 6.54 -6.71 -5.39
N GLY A 47 7.03 -5.49 -5.08
CA GLY A 47 6.70 -4.27 -5.83
C GLY A 47 5.68 -3.33 -5.18
N LYS A 48 5.18 -3.59 -3.97
CA LYS A 48 4.16 -2.78 -3.27
C LYS A 48 4.56 -1.31 -3.12
N SER A 49 5.68 -1.05 -2.45
CA SER A 49 6.19 0.32 -2.25
C SER A 49 6.57 1.01 -3.54
N VAL A 50 7.10 0.24 -4.53
CA VAL A 50 7.38 0.77 -5.87
C VAL A 50 6.09 1.22 -6.55
N THR A 51 4.99 0.48 -6.40
CA THR A 51 3.67 0.89 -6.89
C THR A 51 3.24 2.21 -6.23
N ALA A 52 3.31 2.31 -4.90
CA ALA A 52 2.96 3.54 -4.16
C ALA A 52 3.78 4.76 -4.62
N LEU A 53 5.11 4.61 -4.73
CA LEU A 53 6.00 5.67 -5.21
C LEU A 53 5.70 6.06 -6.66
N SER A 54 5.26 5.12 -7.50
CA SER A 54 4.87 5.41 -8.89
C SER A 54 3.62 6.27 -8.97
N LEU A 55 2.61 6.01 -8.12
CA LEU A 55 1.41 6.84 -8.03
C LEU A 55 1.75 8.29 -7.70
N MET A 56 2.76 8.48 -6.86
CA MET A 56 3.26 9.80 -6.47
C MET A 56 4.35 10.35 -7.41
N ARG A 57 4.79 9.61 -8.42
CA ARG A 57 5.96 9.94 -9.26
C ARG A 57 7.20 10.28 -8.42
N LEU A 58 7.42 9.49 -7.35
CA LEU A 58 8.55 9.62 -6.41
C LEU A 58 9.58 8.49 -6.55
N LEU A 59 9.60 7.81 -7.69
CA LEU A 59 10.65 6.83 -7.99
C LEU A 59 12.03 7.48 -7.93
N PRO A 60 13.06 6.80 -7.35
CA PRO A 60 14.40 7.34 -7.26
C PRO A 60 15.00 7.57 -8.65
N GLN A 61 15.36 8.82 -8.95
CA GLN A 61 15.96 9.24 -10.20
C GLN A 61 17.49 9.17 -10.12
N PRO A 62 18.21 8.86 -11.21
CA PRO A 62 17.71 8.56 -12.56
C PRO A 62 17.31 7.08 -12.80
N MET A 63 17.50 6.21 -11.80
CA MET A 63 17.39 4.76 -11.97
C MET A 63 15.95 4.28 -12.18
N GLY A 64 14.98 4.83 -11.42
CA GLY A 64 13.59 4.37 -11.44
C GLY A 64 12.74 5.14 -12.45
N ARG A 65 12.00 4.43 -13.30
CA ARG A 65 11.07 5.04 -14.26
C ARG A 65 9.82 4.19 -14.51
N VAL A 66 8.71 4.86 -14.79
CA VAL A 66 7.53 4.20 -15.36
C VAL A 66 7.83 3.88 -16.82
N LEU A 67 7.63 2.62 -17.21
CA LEU A 67 7.91 2.10 -18.54
C LEU A 67 6.66 2.12 -19.42
N GLU A 68 5.53 1.71 -18.87
CA GLU A 68 4.26 1.53 -19.55
C GLU A 68 3.09 1.86 -18.59
N GLY A 69 1.91 2.11 -19.13
CA GLY A 69 0.68 2.25 -18.38
C GLY A 69 0.21 3.68 -18.15
N ARG A 70 -0.88 3.81 -17.41
CA ARG A 70 -1.52 5.09 -17.06
C ARG A 70 -1.92 5.09 -15.59
N ILE A 71 -1.92 6.27 -14.97
CA ILE A 71 -2.38 6.51 -13.60
C ILE A 71 -3.38 7.66 -13.66
N VAL A 72 -4.67 7.33 -13.64
CA VAL A 72 -5.75 8.32 -13.74
C VAL A 72 -6.31 8.59 -12.35
N PHE A 73 -6.15 9.81 -11.85
CA PHE A 73 -6.67 10.27 -10.58
C PHE A 73 -7.68 11.40 -10.80
N GLN A 74 -8.92 11.21 -10.36
CA GLN A 74 -10.03 12.16 -10.60
C GLN A 74 -10.12 12.60 -12.07
N GLY A 75 -10.03 11.63 -13.00
CA GLY A 75 -10.10 11.85 -14.44
C GLY A 75 -8.85 12.44 -15.10
N ARG A 76 -7.75 12.69 -14.34
CA ARG A 76 -6.50 13.26 -14.84
C ARG A 76 -5.38 12.22 -14.84
N ASP A 77 -4.70 12.06 -15.96
CA ASP A 77 -3.52 11.18 -16.04
C ASP A 77 -2.32 11.82 -15.35
N LEU A 78 -1.95 11.27 -14.19
CA LEU A 78 -0.84 11.79 -13.38
C LEU A 78 0.52 11.69 -14.08
N LEU A 79 0.70 10.72 -14.97
CA LEU A 79 1.97 10.54 -15.69
C LEU A 79 2.17 11.62 -16.76
N ALA A 80 1.08 12.14 -17.33
CA ALA A 80 1.09 13.20 -18.33
C ALA A 80 1.19 14.61 -17.74
N LEU A 81 0.95 14.78 -16.41
CA LEU A 81 0.98 16.10 -15.79
C LEU A 81 2.40 16.69 -15.77
N PRO A 82 2.56 18.00 -16.03
CA PRO A 82 3.79 18.73 -15.72
C PRO A 82 4.15 18.59 -14.23
N LEU A 83 5.47 18.63 -13.92
CA LEU A 83 5.95 18.45 -12.54
C LEU A 83 5.34 19.46 -11.57
N GLU A 84 5.19 20.70 -11.97
CA GLU A 84 4.54 21.77 -11.18
C GLU A 84 3.11 21.42 -10.77
N GLN A 85 2.34 20.80 -11.68
CA GLN A 85 0.98 20.35 -11.36
C GLN A 85 0.97 19.12 -10.43
N MET A 86 2.01 18.27 -10.49
CA MET A 86 2.17 17.17 -9.52
C MET A 86 2.45 17.69 -8.12
N HIS A 87 3.11 18.84 -7.95
CA HIS A 87 3.28 19.47 -6.63
C HIS A 87 1.93 19.85 -6.01
N ALA A 88 0.95 20.25 -6.82
CA ALA A 88 -0.41 20.54 -6.34
C ALA A 88 -1.24 19.27 -6.04
N VAL A 89 -0.84 18.10 -6.55
CA VAL A 89 -1.47 16.80 -6.23
C VAL A 89 -0.88 16.21 -4.95
N ARG A 90 0.45 16.20 -4.85
CA ARG A 90 1.18 15.67 -3.68
C ARG A 90 0.87 16.49 -2.44
N GLY A 91 0.52 15.84 -1.34
CA GLY A 91 0.21 16.45 -0.06
C GLY A 91 -1.15 17.16 0.01
N ALA A 92 -1.66 17.74 -1.08
CA ALA A 92 -2.96 18.40 -1.10
C ALA A 92 -4.12 17.45 -1.44
N GLN A 93 -3.95 16.60 -2.47
CA GLN A 93 -5.00 15.71 -2.98
C GLN A 93 -4.70 14.24 -2.67
N ILE A 94 -3.42 13.86 -2.66
CA ILE A 94 -2.94 12.55 -2.28
C ILE A 94 -1.93 12.74 -1.14
N GLY A 95 -2.27 12.23 0.05
CA GLY A 95 -1.37 12.13 1.19
C GLY A 95 -0.60 10.82 1.14
N MET A 96 0.63 10.78 1.68
CA MET A 96 1.40 9.55 1.78
C MET A 96 2.08 9.43 3.15
N VAL A 97 1.93 8.26 3.76
CA VAL A 97 2.69 7.82 4.93
C VAL A 97 3.71 6.79 4.44
N PHE A 98 4.99 7.10 4.61
CA PHE A 98 6.11 6.24 4.19
C PHE A 98 6.41 5.17 5.23
N GLN A 99 7.07 4.11 4.80
CA GLN A 99 7.41 2.93 5.61
C GLN A 99 8.25 3.26 6.86
N GLU A 100 9.10 4.29 6.81
CA GLU A 100 9.96 4.68 7.93
C GLU A 100 9.58 6.06 8.48
N PRO A 101 8.79 6.15 9.56
CA PRO A 101 8.39 7.43 10.14
C PRO A 101 9.57 8.25 10.68
N MET A 102 10.67 7.56 11.02
CA MET A 102 11.88 8.21 11.56
C MET A 102 12.61 9.05 10.52
N SER A 103 12.57 8.64 9.26
CA SER A 103 13.18 9.35 8.13
C SER A 103 12.28 10.46 7.57
N ALA A 104 10.97 10.41 7.86
CA ALA A 104 9.99 11.36 7.36
C ALA A 104 10.01 12.70 8.11
N LEU A 105 10.46 12.71 9.38
CA LEU A 105 10.51 13.91 10.20
C LEU A 105 11.93 14.51 10.23
N ASN A 106 12.02 15.82 9.98
CA ASN A 106 13.29 16.54 10.11
C ASN A 106 13.68 16.65 11.61
N PRO A 107 14.78 16.03 12.08
CA PRO A 107 15.12 15.96 13.50
C PRO A 107 15.52 17.31 14.12
N VAL A 108 15.88 18.30 13.30
CA VAL A 108 16.32 19.64 13.77
C VAL A 108 15.25 20.71 13.61
N MET A 109 13.99 20.31 13.32
CA MET A 109 12.85 21.21 13.22
C MET A 109 11.74 20.82 14.20
N PRO A 110 11.12 21.78 14.92
CA PRO A 110 9.94 21.51 15.74
C PRO A 110 8.78 20.96 14.92
N ILE A 111 7.96 20.11 15.54
CA ILE A 111 6.80 19.46 14.92
C ILE A 111 5.83 20.48 14.30
N GLY A 112 5.51 21.53 15.03
CA GLY A 112 4.58 22.56 14.54
C GLY A 112 5.08 23.30 13.31
N LYS A 113 6.39 23.48 13.16
CA LYS A 113 6.95 24.09 11.96
C LYS A 113 6.78 23.19 10.75
N GLN A 114 7.02 21.88 10.90
CA GLN A 114 6.87 20.90 9.83
C GLN A 114 5.41 20.75 9.40
N LEU A 115 4.47 20.65 10.34
CA LEU A 115 3.03 20.61 10.06
C LEU A 115 2.53 21.89 9.38
N SER A 116 2.93 23.05 9.91
CA SER A 116 2.53 24.37 9.37
C SER A 116 3.08 24.57 7.96
N GLU A 117 4.27 24.06 7.65
CA GLU A 117 4.86 24.15 6.32
C GLU A 117 3.98 23.45 5.26
N VAL A 118 3.47 22.24 5.54
CA VAL A 118 2.54 21.53 4.66
C VAL A 118 1.30 22.37 4.37
N LEU A 119 0.71 22.98 5.41
CA LEU A 119 -0.48 23.82 5.30
C LEU A 119 -0.20 25.12 4.52
N LEU A 120 0.98 25.71 4.67
CA LEU A 120 1.37 26.92 3.97
C LEU A 120 1.70 26.67 2.49
N LEU A 121 2.30 25.51 2.18
CA LEU A 121 2.64 25.14 0.80
C LEU A 121 1.41 24.81 -0.03
N HIS A 122 0.44 24.12 0.55
CA HIS A 122 -0.72 23.58 -0.17
C HIS A 122 -2.03 24.30 0.13
N GLY A 123 -2.12 25.04 1.22
CA GLY A 123 -3.32 25.77 1.66
C GLY A 123 -3.17 27.28 1.45
N LYS A 124 -4.23 27.94 1.05
CA LYS A 124 -4.30 29.41 1.12
C LYS A 124 -4.58 29.83 2.58
N THR A 125 -3.58 29.80 3.44
CA THR A 125 -3.73 30.07 4.88
C THR A 125 -2.65 31.01 5.40
N THR A 126 -2.91 31.70 6.51
CA THR A 126 -1.91 32.53 7.21
C THR A 126 -1.05 31.66 8.12
N LYS A 127 0.13 32.17 8.55
CA LYS A 127 0.98 31.46 9.51
C LYS A 127 0.26 31.17 10.84
N ALA A 128 -0.57 32.10 11.32
CA ALA A 128 -1.32 31.96 12.57
C ALA A 128 -2.39 30.86 12.44
N ASP A 129 -3.15 30.84 11.31
CA ASP A 129 -4.15 29.80 11.05
C ASP A 129 -3.51 28.44 10.79
N ALA A 130 -2.36 28.40 10.09
CA ALA A 130 -1.61 27.15 9.88
C ALA A 130 -1.18 26.54 11.23
N LEU A 131 -0.68 27.34 12.16
CA LEU A 131 -0.30 26.87 13.49
C LEU A 131 -1.52 26.35 14.28
N LYS A 132 -2.64 27.08 14.29
CA LYS A 132 -3.87 26.65 14.94
C LYS A 132 -4.38 25.31 14.36
N ARG A 133 -4.46 25.21 13.03
CA ARG A 133 -4.85 23.94 12.35
C ARG A 133 -3.86 22.82 12.64
N SER A 134 -2.57 23.13 12.84
CA SER A 134 -1.57 22.11 13.23
C SER A 134 -1.82 21.59 14.64
N VAL A 135 -2.27 22.39 15.59
CA VAL A 135 -2.70 21.94 16.92
C VAL A 135 -3.95 21.08 16.79
N ASP A 136 -4.94 21.53 16.02
CA ASP A 136 -6.21 20.79 15.83
C ASP A 136 -5.97 19.40 15.23
N ILE A 137 -5.10 19.27 14.23
CA ILE A 137 -4.80 17.96 13.63
C ILE A 137 -4.00 17.06 14.58
N LEU A 138 -3.07 17.60 15.39
CA LEU A 138 -2.38 16.83 16.42
C LEU A 138 -3.34 16.29 17.48
N ALA A 139 -4.34 17.07 17.88
CA ALA A 139 -5.40 16.60 18.76
C ALA A 139 -6.21 15.46 18.12
N LYS A 140 -6.59 15.61 16.84
CA LYS A 140 -7.33 14.57 16.08
C LYS A 140 -6.59 13.24 15.96
N VAL A 141 -5.28 13.28 15.77
CA VAL A 141 -4.48 12.04 15.73
C VAL A 141 -4.15 11.50 17.13
N GLY A 142 -4.71 12.11 18.19
CA GLY A 142 -4.58 11.62 19.57
C GLY A 142 -3.21 11.92 20.20
N ILE A 143 -2.55 13.02 19.84
CA ILE A 143 -1.37 13.51 20.54
C ILE A 143 -1.84 14.23 21.84
N PRO A 144 -1.37 13.80 23.04
CA PRO A 144 -1.74 14.44 24.29
C PRO A 144 -1.09 15.83 24.42
N SER A 145 -1.82 16.81 24.93
CA SER A 145 -1.37 18.20 25.13
C SER A 145 -0.75 18.81 23.86
N PRO A 146 -1.48 18.85 22.74
CA PRO A 146 -0.94 19.20 21.43
C PRO A 146 -0.38 20.61 21.39
N GLU A 147 -0.89 21.54 22.23
CA GLU A 147 -0.42 22.92 22.39
C GLU A 147 1.02 22.98 22.91
N VAL A 148 1.45 21.99 23.70
CA VAL A 148 2.81 21.88 24.22
C VAL A 148 3.68 21.12 23.20
N ARG A 149 3.17 19.96 22.73
CA ARG A 149 3.92 19.07 21.85
C ARG A 149 4.25 19.67 20.49
N ILE A 150 3.46 20.65 20.05
CA ILE A 150 3.72 21.35 18.78
C ILE A 150 5.07 22.07 18.75
N GLY A 151 5.59 22.48 19.91
CA GLY A 151 6.92 23.09 20.06
C GLY A 151 8.07 22.12 20.19
N GLU A 152 7.80 20.83 20.35
CA GLU A 152 8.81 19.80 20.55
C GLU A 152 9.45 19.33 19.23
N TYR A 153 10.62 18.72 19.37
CA TYR A 153 11.35 18.09 18.27
C TYR A 153 11.01 16.59 18.18
N PRO A 154 11.22 15.96 17.01
CA PRO A 154 10.91 14.53 16.83
C PRO A 154 11.55 13.60 17.88
N HIS A 155 12.77 13.87 18.30
CA HIS A 155 13.49 13.04 19.28
C HIS A 155 12.89 13.08 20.69
N GLN A 156 12.04 14.07 21.00
CA GLN A 156 11.34 14.20 22.29
C GLN A 156 10.03 13.38 22.33
N LEU A 157 9.59 12.84 21.18
CA LEU A 157 8.38 12.05 21.04
C LEU A 157 8.67 10.54 21.05
N SER A 158 7.73 9.72 21.55
CA SER A 158 7.78 8.29 21.42
C SER A 158 7.59 7.85 19.95
N GLY A 159 7.95 6.60 19.61
CA GLY A 159 7.76 6.05 18.25
C GLY A 159 6.31 6.16 17.74
N GLY A 160 5.35 5.76 18.56
CA GLY A 160 3.93 5.87 18.21
C GLY A 160 3.45 7.32 18.06
N MET A 161 3.99 8.27 18.86
CA MET A 161 3.68 9.70 18.69
C MET A 161 4.28 10.24 17.40
N ARG A 162 5.50 9.86 17.02
CA ARG A 162 6.11 10.26 15.74
C ARG A 162 5.27 9.76 14.57
N GLN A 163 4.81 8.50 14.63
CA GLN A 163 3.92 7.94 13.60
C GLN A 163 2.62 8.74 13.48
N ARG A 164 1.98 9.10 14.60
CA ARG A 164 0.78 9.95 14.61
C ARG A 164 1.04 11.32 14.00
N VAL A 165 2.22 11.91 14.24
CA VAL A 165 2.63 13.19 13.62
C VAL A 165 2.80 13.04 12.11
N VAL A 166 3.43 11.97 11.61
CA VAL A 166 3.56 11.72 10.16
C VAL A 166 2.18 11.55 9.52
N ILE A 167 1.26 10.82 10.18
CA ILE A 167 -0.13 10.71 9.73
C ILE A 167 -0.81 12.09 9.72
N ALA A 168 -0.62 12.90 10.77
CA ALA A 168 -1.15 14.26 10.82
C ALA A 168 -0.65 15.12 9.66
N MET A 169 0.64 15.02 9.29
CA MET A 169 1.21 15.71 8.12
C MET A 169 0.57 15.25 6.82
N ALA A 170 0.41 13.94 6.62
CA ALA A 170 -0.21 13.39 5.43
C ALA A 170 -1.69 13.81 5.27
N LEU A 171 -2.39 14.05 6.38
CA LEU A 171 -3.82 14.40 6.42
C LEU A 171 -4.08 15.91 6.58
N ALA A 172 -3.05 16.74 6.78
CA ALA A 172 -3.19 18.16 7.10
C ALA A 172 -4.02 18.94 6.07
N CYS A 173 -3.92 18.57 4.79
CA CYS A 173 -4.67 19.19 3.69
C CYS A 173 -5.99 18.49 3.36
N ARG A 174 -6.42 17.48 4.14
CA ARG A 174 -7.64 16.69 3.90
C ARG A 174 -7.64 16.07 2.50
N PRO A 175 -6.68 15.20 2.18
CA PRO A 175 -6.55 14.62 0.85
C PRO A 175 -7.75 13.72 0.53
N ALA A 176 -8.04 13.55 -0.78
CA ALA A 176 -9.05 12.62 -1.24
C ALA A 176 -8.58 11.15 -1.19
N LEU A 177 -7.25 10.93 -1.24
CA LEU A 177 -6.60 9.62 -1.17
C LEU A 177 -5.45 9.67 -0.17
N LEU A 178 -5.40 8.69 0.75
CA LEU A 178 -4.23 8.41 1.59
C LEU A 178 -3.56 7.13 1.10
N ILE A 179 -2.26 7.18 0.85
CA ILE A 179 -1.41 6.00 0.63
C ILE A 179 -0.62 5.75 1.91
N ALA A 180 -0.85 4.62 2.56
CA ALA A 180 -0.16 4.22 3.78
C ALA A 180 0.72 3.00 3.49
N ASP A 181 2.03 3.23 3.33
CA ASP A 181 3.01 2.19 3.02
C ASP A 181 3.62 1.65 4.32
N GLU A 182 3.15 0.48 4.74
CA GLU A 182 3.52 -0.19 5.99
C GLU A 182 3.48 0.74 7.21
N PRO A 183 2.36 1.43 7.49
CA PRO A 183 2.30 2.53 8.46
C PRO A 183 2.53 2.09 9.90
N THR A 184 2.63 0.81 10.18
CA THR A 184 2.77 0.23 11.51
C THR A 184 4.04 -0.59 11.70
N THR A 185 4.92 -0.61 10.70
CA THR A 185 6.21 -1.34 10.79
C THR A 185 7.05 -0.80 11.96
N ALA A 186 7.67 -1.71 12.70
CA ALA A 186 8.48 -1.45 13.90
C ALA A 186 7.71 -0.87 15.12
N LEU A 187 6.39 -0.96 15.14
CA LEU A 187 5.56 -0.64 16.31
C LEU A 187 5.12 -1.92 17.03
N ASP A 188 4.87 -1.83 18.33
CA ASP A 188 4.25 -2.93 19.07
C ASP A 188 2.79 -3.14 18.65
N VAL A 189 2.28 -4.37 18.87
CA VAL A 189 0.92 -4.77 18.40
C VAL A 189 -0.19 -3.85 18.90
N THR A 190 -0.07 -3.33 20.13
CA THR A 190 -1.08 -2.45 20.70
C THR A 190 -1.10 -1.09 19.99
N ILE A 191 0.06 -0.51 19.74
CA ILE A 191 0.20 0.76 19.00
C ILE A 191 -0.21 0.57 17.54
N GLN A 192 0.14 -0.57 16.93
CA GLN A 192 -0.31 -0.92 15.58
C GLN A 192 -1.83 -0.87 15.46
N ALA A 193 -2.57 -1.57 16.34
CA ALA A 193 -4.03 -1.56 16.34
C ALA A 193 -4.59 -0.14 16.49
N GLN A 194 -4.02 0.67 17.40
CA GLN A 194 -4.43 2.06 17.60
C GLN A 194 -4.22 2.94 16.35
N ILE A 195 -3.11 2.75 15.62
CA ILE A 195 -2.82 3.51 14.39
C ILE A 195 -3.79 3.12 13.27
N LEU A 196 -4.10 1.83 13.12
CA LEU A 196 -5.05 1.36 12.11
C LEU A 196 -6.46 1.86 12.39
N THR A 197 -6.92 1.77 13.63
CA THR A 197 -8.22 2.35 14.06
C THR A 197 -8.26 3.86 13.80
N LEU A 198 -7.19 4.59 14.13
CA LEU A 198 -7.11 6.02 13.86
C LEU A 198 -7.26 6.34 12.36
N ILE A 199 -6.59 5.58 11.48
CA ILE A 199 -6.71 5.77 10.02
C ILE A 199 -8.14 5.50 9.55
N GLN A 200 -8.80 4.44 10.04
CA GLN A 200 -10.19 4.12 9.71
C GLN A 200 -11.17 5.21 10.18
N ASP A 201 -11.00 5.74 11.40
CA ASP A 201 -11.86 6.79 11.93
C ASP A 201 -11.71 8.08 11.12
N LEU A 202 -10.47 8.46 10.80
CA LEU A 202 -10.20 9.64 9.97
C LEU A 202 -10.67 9.44 8.52
N GLN A 203 -10.58 8.22 7.96
CA GLN A 203 -11.15 7.89 6.66
C GLN A 203 -12.65 8.16 6.62
N LYS A 204 -13.38 7.66 7.61
CA LYS A 204 -14.84 7.86 7.73
C LYS A 204 -15.20 9.35 7.93
N GLU A 205 -14.47 10.04 8.82
CA GLU A 205 -14.71 11.47 9.08
C GLU A 205 -14.48 12.34 7.84
N MET A 206 -13.42 12.03 7.06
CA MET A 206 -13.01 12.83 5.91
C MET A 206 -13.64 12.39 4.59
N GLY A 207 -14.23 11.18 4.53
CA GLY A 207 -14.74 10.58 3.30
C GLY A 207 -13.66 10.24 2.28
N MET A 208 -12.39 10.10 2.72
CA MET A 208 -11.25 9.80 1.83
C MET A 208 -11.16 8.32 1.49
N ALA A 209 -10.52 7.99 0.37
CA ALA A 209 -10.10 6.63 0.08
C ALA A 209 -8.73 6.33 0.72
N VAL A 210 -8.44 5.04 0.96
CA VAL A 210 -7.15 4.61 1.50
C VAL A 210 -6.56 3.50 0.65
N ILE A 211 -5.27 3.58 0.31
CA ILE A 211 -4.46 2.43 -0.12
C ILE A 211 -3.60 2.04 1.07
N LEU A 212 -3.84 0.85 1.62
CA LEU A 212 -3.08 0.30 2.74
C LEU A 212 -2.14 -0.80 2.24
N ILE A 213 -0.85 -0.54 2.32
CA ILE A 213 0.18 -1.52 1.97
C ILE A 213 0.66 -2.18 3.27
N THR A 214 0.63 -3.50 3.30
CA THR A 214 1.11 -4.30 4.44
C THR A 214 1.49 -5.70 3.99
N HIS A 215 2.24 -6.41 4.82
CA HIS A 215 2.49 -7.85 4.68
C HIS A 215 1.60 -8.68 5.62
N ASP A 216 0.79 -8.03 6.45
CA ASP A 216 -0.08 -8.68 7.45
C ASP A 216 -1.51 -8.85 6.88
N LEU A 217 -1.87 -10.09 6.58
CA LEU A 217 -3.21 -10.45 6.10
C LEU A 217 -4.30 -10.26 7.16
N GLY A 218 -3.97 -10.35 8.46
CA GLY A 218 -4.90 -10.07 9.54
C GLY A 218 -5.35 -8.60 9.51
N VAL A 219 -4.39 -7.70 9.29
CA VAL A 219 -4.68 -6.27 9.11
C VAL A 219 -5.58 -6.04 7.90
N ILE A 220 -5.31 -6.71 6.76
CA ILE A 220 -6.17 -6.62 5.56
C ILE A 220 -7.59 -7.06 5.87
N ALA A 221 -7.77 -8.21 6.54
CA ALA A 221 -9.08 -8.74 6.88
C ALA A 221 -9.92 -7.79 7.73
N GLU A 222 -9.28 -7.06 8.64
CA GLU A 222 -9.97 -6.16 9.59
C GLU A 222 -10.21 -4.74 9.05
N THR A 223 -9.38 -4.30 8.10
CA THR A 223 -9.33 -2.86 7.75
C THR A 223 -9.67 -2.55 6.30
N CYS A 224 -9.62 -3.52 5.39
CA CYS A 224 -9.79 -3.27 3.97
C CYS A 224 -11.13 -3.77 3.42
N ASP A 225 -11.63 -3.10 2.40
CA ASP A 225 -12.82 -3.51 1.64
C ASP A 225 -12.44 -4.46 0.49
N ASP A 226 -11.38 -4.09 -0.22
CA ASP A 226 -10.85 -4.81 -1.38
C ASP A 226 -9.36 -5.09 -1.17
N VAL A 227 -8.83 -6.13 -1.81
CA VAL A 227 -7.43 -6.51 -1.68
C VAL A 227 -6.81 -6.92 -3.01
N ILE A 228 -5.55 -6.54 -3.20
CA ILE A 228 -4.68 -6.99 -4.28
C ILE A 228 -3.55 -7.81 -3.65
N VAL A 229 -3.44 -9.06 -4.06
CA VAL A 229 -2.33 -9.93 -3.68
C VAL A 229 -1.27 -9.84 -4.77
N MET A 230 -0.11 -9.27 -4.45
CA MET A 230 1.01 -9.11 -5.37
C MET A 230 2.07 -10.19 -5.16
N TYR A 231 2.57 -10.74 -6.25
CA TYR A 231 3.71 -11.65 -6.26
C TYR A 231 4.70 -11.25 -7.35
N ALA A 232 5.95 -11.03 -6.95
CA ALA A 232 7.08 -10.77 -7.87
C ALA A 232 6.74 -9.71 -8.96
N GLY A 233 6.12 -8.59 -8.57
CA GLY A 233 5.79 -7.46 -9.44
C GLY A 233 4.50 -7.59 -10.24
N ARG A 234 3.70 -8.62 -10.03
CA ARG A 234 2.40 -8.83 -10.71
C ARG A 234 1.26 -9.03 -9.73
N VAL A 235 0.04 -8.77 -10.18
CA VAL A 235 -1.17 -9.18 -9.46
C VAL A 235 -1.32 -10.69 -9.60
N ALA A 236 -1.34 -11.42 -8.49
CA ALA A 236 -1.67 -12.83 -8.44
C ALA A 236 -3.18 -13.04 -8.35
N GLU A 237 -3.84 -12.26 -7.49
CA GLU A 237 -5.28 -12.32 -7.25
C GLU A 237 -5.76 -10.98 -6.70
N GLN A 238 -6.98 -10.57 -7.04
CA GLN A 238 -7.61 -9.36 -6.51
C GLN A 238 -9.12 -9.51 -6.39
N GLY A 239 -9.72 -8.85 -5.41
CA GLY A 239 -11.16 -8.86 -5.21
C GLY A 239 -11.57 -8.27 -3.87
N ALA A 240 -12.85 -8.41 -3.52
CA ALA A 240 -13.33 -8.09 -2.19
C ALA A 240 -12.61 -8.96 -1.14
N VAL A 241 -12.30 -8.37 0.02
CA VAL A 241 -11.59 -9.08 1.09
C VAL A 241 -12.30 -10.40 1.46
N ALA A 242 -13.63 -10.38 1.57
CA ALA A 242 -14.40 -11.59 1.88
C ALA A 242 -14.16 -12.71 0.86
N ASP A 243 -14.20 -12.38 -0.46
CA ASP A 243 -14.02 -13.37 -1.52
C ASP A 243 -12.60 -13.97 -1.51
N ILE A 244 -11.58 -13.11 -1.32
CA ILE A 244 -10.18 -13.57 -1.27
C ILE A 244 -9.89 -14.42 -0.04
N PHE A 245 -10.52 -14.16 1.10
CA PHE A 245 -10.30 -14.94 2.32
C PHE A 245 -11.12 -16.24 2.38
N GLU A 246 -12.35 -16.21 1.88
CA GLU A 246 -13.24 -17.38 1.91
C GLU A 246 -13.01 -18.31 0.70
N HIS A 247 -12.72 -17.72 -0.47
CA HIS A 247 -12.59 -18.43 -1.74
C HIS A 247 -11.29 -18.14 -2.52
N PRO A 248 -10.12 -18.19 -1.85
CA PRO A 248 -8.85 -17.90 -2.52
C PRO A 248 -8.64 -18.89 -3.67
N THR A 249 -8.31 -18.35 -4.83
CA THR A 249 -8.21 -19.12 -6.07
C THR A 249 -6.76 -19.33 -6.50
N HIS A 250 -5.88 -18.30 -6.31
CA HIS A 250 -4.47 -18.44 -6.67
C HIS A 250 -3.71 -19.28 -5.62
N PRO A 251 -2.85 -20.24 -6.03
CA PRO A 251 -2.07 -21.06 -5.09
C PRO A 251 -1.19 -20.25 -4.12
N TYR A 252 -0.68 -19.11 -4.55
CA TYR A 252 0.08 -18.21 -3.67
C TYR A 252 -0.79 -17.60 -2.57
N THR A 253 -1.99 -17.10 -2.91
CA THR A 253 -2.95 -16.56 -1.93
C THR A 253 -3.34 -17.63 -0.90
N ARG A 254 -3.60 -18.85 -1.37
CA ARG A 254 -3.88 -20.03 -0.50
C ARG A 254 -2.72 -20.29 0.47
N GLY A 255 -1.49 -20.25 -0.05
CA GLY A 255 -0.28 -20.42 0.77
C GLY A 255 -0.11 -19.33 1.83
N LEU A 256 -0.35 -18.07 1.46
CA LEU A 256 -0.32 -16.94 2.41
C LEU A 256 -1.36 -17.12 3.52
N LEU A 257 -2.62 -17.42 3.17
CA LEU A 257 -3.69 -17.64 4.14
C LEU A 257 -3.44 -18.85 5.04
N ALA A 258 -2.87 -19.93 4.50
CA ALA A 258 -2.48 -21.12 5.28
C ALA A 258 -1.32 -20.84 6.24
N SER A 259 -0.54 -19.78 6.02
CA SER A 259 0.58 -19.40 6.88
C SER A 259 0.15 -18.51 8.07
N ILE A 260 -1.10 -18.06 8.13
CA ILE A 260 -1.63 -17.26 9.24
C ILE A 260 -1.70 -18.12 10.50
N PRO A 261 -1.08 -17.71 11.64
CA PRO A 261 -1.17 -18.45 12.89
C PRO A 261 -2.62 -18.51 13.41
N ARG A 262 -3.11 -19.71 13.71
CA ARG A 262 -4.43 -19.90 14.32
C ARG A 262 -4.30 -20.03 15.85
N LEU A 263 -5.13 -19.31 16.59
CA LEU A 263 -5.13 -19.37 18.06
C LEU A 263 -5.70 -20.69 18.62
N THR A 264 -6.35 -21.52 17.77
CA THR A 264 -7.09 -22.74 18.15
C THR A 264 -6.29 -24.04 17.96
N GLY A 265 -4.99 -23.99 17.87
CA GLY A 265 -4.14 -25.16 17.64
C GLY A 265 -3.45 -25.72 18.89
N ARG A 266 -2.96 -26.98 18.82
CA ARG A 266 -2.02 -27.54 19.81
C ARG A 266 -0.78 -26.64 19.87
N ARG A 267 -0.35 -26.29 21.08
CA ARG A 267 0.92 -25.55 21.29
C ARG A 267 2.07 -26.23 20.53
N LYS A 268 2.87 -25.46 19.78
CA LYS A 268 4.04 -25.91 19.01
C LYS A 268 3.74 -26.70 17.70
N THR A 269 2.65 -26.43 16.99
CA THR A 269 2.53 -26.85 15.60
C THR A 269 3.42 -26.00 14.71
N ARG A 270 4.15 -26.64 13.78
CA ARG A 270 4.93 -25.93 12.75
C ARG A 270 3.95 -25.18 11.85
N LEU A 271 4.17 -23.88 11.66
CA LEU A 271 3.36 -23.09 10.72
C LEU A 271 3.59 -23.59 9.29
N ASN A 272 2.53 -23.60 8.50
CA ASN A 272 2.68 -23.81 7.07
C ASN A 272 3.42 -22.61 6.47
N THR A 273 4.43 -22.87 5.68
CA THR A 273 5.21 -21.84 4.99
C THR A 273 5.20 -22.13 3.50
N ILE A 274 5.23 -21.09 2.69
CA ILE A 274 5.43 -21.23 1.24
C ILE A 274 6.92 -21.53 1.04
N GLU A 275 7.24 -22.73 0.58
CA GLU A 275 8.63 -23.16 0.39
C GLU A 275 9.33 -22.36 -0.73
N GLY A 276 10.66 -22.25 -0.63
CA GLY A 276 11.49 -21.54 -1.59
C GLY A 276 11.53 -20.02 -1.38
N LEU A 277 12.26 -19.34 -2.25
CA LEU A 277 12.44 -17.88 -2.22
C LEU A 277 11.70 -17.23 -3.40
N VAL A 278 11.31 -15.97 -3.22
CA VAL A 278 10.84 -15.13 -4.33
C VAL A 278 11.98 -14.99 -5.34
N PRO A 279 11.75 -15.23 -6.64
CA PRO A 279 12.80 -15.10 -7.63
C PRO A 279 13.34 -13.66 -7.67
N GLY A 280 14.64 -13.51 -7.84
CA GLY A 280 15.27 -12.21 -8.06
C GLY A 280 14.70 -11.54 -9.31
N LEU A 281 14.75 -10.21 -9.36
CA LEU A 281 14.20 -9.45 -10.52
C LEU A 281 14.83 -9.86 -11.86
N ARG A 282 16.03 -10.45 -11.85
CA ARG A 282 16.75 -10.94 -13.04
C ARG A 282 16.43 -12.39 -13.38
N ASP A 283 16.00 -13.16 -12.39
CA ASP A 283 15.76 -14.60 -12.50
C ASP A 283 14.25 -14.92 -12.66
N MET A 284 13.48 -13.95 -13.15
CA MET A 284 12.04 -14.11 -13.32
C MET A 284 11.73 -15.20 -14.37
N PRO A 285 10.89 -16.20 -14.03
CA PRO A 285 10.41 -17.17 -14.99
C PRO A 285 9.72 -16.50 -16.18
N ALA A 286 9.88 -17.09 -17.38
CA ALA A 286 9.25 -16.60 -18.60
C ALA A 286 7.71 -16.69 -18.56
N GLY A 287 7.18 -17.70 -17.84
CA GLY A 287 5.75 -17.91 -17.65
C GLY A 287 5.23 -17.34 -16.32
N CYS A 288 4.49 -18.17 -15.59
CA CYS A 288 3.98 -17.83 -14.27
C CYS A 288 5.14 -17.59 -13.28
N ARG A 289 5.18 -16.41 -12.66
CA ARG A 289 6.26 -16.05 -11.73
C ARG A 289 6.30 -16.90 -10.46
N PHE A 290 5.16 -17.51 -10.10
CA PHE A 290 5.06 -18.42 -8.94
C PHE A 290 5.41 -19.88 -9.26
N VAL A 291 5.72 -20.23 -10.52
CA VAL A 291 5.88 -21.62 -11.00
C VAL A 291 6.85 -22.44 -10.16
N ASN A 292 7.98 -21.87 -9.75
CA ASN A 292 9.04 -22.56 -8.98
C ASN A 292 8.66 -22.89 -7.54
N ARG A 293 7.61 -22.26 -7.00
CA ARG A 293 7.11 -22.45 -5.62
C ARG A 293 5.68 -23.01 -5.59
N CYS A 294 5.07 -23.19 -6.76
CA CYS A 294 3.68 -23.62 -6.85
C CYS A 294 3.58 -25.15 -6.70
N PRO A 295 2.87 -25.68 -5.67
CA PRO A 295 2.69 -27.13 -5.53
C PRO A 295 1.84 -27.75 -6.63
N HIS A 296 1.17 -26.92 -7.43
CA HIS A 296 0.31 -27.32 -8.55
C HIS A 296 0.91 -26.99 -9.91
N ALA A 297 2.22 -26.69 -9.99
CA ALA A 297 2.86 -26.31 -11.25
C ALA A 297 2.76 -27.44 -12.31
N GLN A 298 2.57 -27.04 -13.56
CA GLN A 298 2.61 -27.89 -14.75
C GLN A 298 3.50 -27.26 -15.82
N PRO A 299 4.00 -28.01 -16.83
CA PRO A 299 4.89 -27.47 -17.87
C PRO A 299 4.36 -26.19 -18.52
N ARG A 300 3.07 -26.12 -18.85
CA ARG A 300 2.45 -24.91 -19.41
C ARG A 300 2.57 -23.67 -18.54
N CYS A 301 2.72 -23.82 -17.21
CA CYS A 301 2.92 -22.70 -16.30
C CYS A 301 4.30 -22.05 -16.47
N SER A 302 5.28 -22.76 -16.99
CA SER A 302 6.61 -22.21 -17.32
C SER A 302 6.66 -21.55 -18.69
N GLU A 303 5.72 -21.88 -19.58
CA GLU A 303 5.72 -21.46 -20.99
C GLU A 303 4.93 -20.16 -21.20
N ALA A 304 3.86 -19.92 -20.44
CA ALA A 304 2.96 -18.80 -20.65
C ALA A 304 2.73 -18.00 -19.37
N VAL A 305 2.71 -16.68 -19.53
CA VAL A 305 2.30 -15.74 -18.48
C VAL A 305 0.79 -15.84 -18.31
N PRO A 306 0.27 -16.14 -17.10
CA PRO A 306 -1.16 -16.16 -16.87
C PRO A 306 -1.76 -14.77 -17.07
N PRO A 307 -2.83 -14.62 -17.87
CA PRO A 307 -3.61 -13.39 -17.87
C PRO A 307 -4.37 -13.27 -16.54
N LEU A 308 -4.79 -12.03 -16.21
CA LEU A 308 -5.73 -11.79 -15.12
C LEU A 308 -7.14 -12.13 -15.65
N GLU A 309 -7.74 -13.23 -15.16
CA GLU A 309 -9.06 -13.71 -15.55
C GLU A 309 -10.07 -13.53 -14.42
N SER A 310 -11.31 -13.16 -14.77
CA SER A 310 -12.39 -13.09 -13.79
C SER A 310 -12.87 -14.48 -13.38
N VAL A 311 -12.94 -14.71 -12.08
CA VAL A 311 -13.54 -15.91 -11.45
C VAL A 311 -14.97 -15.64 -10.98
N GLY A 312 -15.33 -14.39 -10.82
CA GLY A 312 -16.64 -13.92 -10.38
C GLY A 312 -16.74 -12.39 -10.44
N PRO A 313 -17.87 -11.81 -10.10
CA PRO A 313 -18.01 -10.36 -10.09
C PRO A 313 -17.00 -9.69 -9.17
N GLY A 314 -16.05 -8.92 -9.73
CA GLY A 314 -15.03 -8.21 -8.98
C GLY A 314 -13.94 -9.08 -8.36
N HIS A 315 -13.82 -10.34 -8.74
CA HIS A 315 -12.77 -11.26 -8.30
C HIS A 315 -11.99 -11.78 -9.50
N ASP A 316 -10.71 -11.45 -9.57
CA ASP A 316 -9.83 -11.79 -10.68
C ASP A 316 -8.60 -12.56 -10.19
N VAL A 317 -8.10 -13.49 -11.02
CA VAL A 317 -6.96 -14.34 -10.72
C VAL A 317 -6.00 -14.48 -11.90
N SER A 318 -4.70 -14.46 -11.64
CA SER A 318 -3.65 -14.69 -12.62
C SER A 318 -3.08 -16.12 -12.50
N CYS A 319 -3.87 -17.13 -12.88
CA CYS A 319 -3.48 -18.54 -12.78
C CYS A 319 -4.05 -19.36 -13.94
N LEU A 320 -3.19 -20.01 -14.76
CA LEU A 320 -3.62 -20.87 -15.87
C LEU A 320 -4.44 -22.11 -15.45
N ARG A 321 -4.41 -22.44 -14.17
CA ARG A 321 -5.01 -23.67 -13.64
C ARG A 321 -6.14 -23.44 -12.64
N TRP A 322 -6.60 -22.22 -12.46
CA TRP A 322 -7.55 -21.90 -11.39
C TRP A 322 -8.84 -22.75 -11.44
N ARG A 323 -9.32 -23.13 -12.65
CA ARG A 323 -10.50 -23.98 -12.84
C ARG A 323 -10.28 -25.46 -12.48
N GLU A 324 -9.02 -25.89 -12.43
CA GLU A 324 -8.62 -27.30 -12.21
C GLU A 324 -8.20 -27.55 -10.76
N LEU A 325 -8.00 -26.49 -9.97
CA LEU A 325 -7.57 -26.61 -8.59
C LEU A 325 -8.74 -27.09 -7.71
N PRO A 326 -8.46 -27.93 -6.68
CA PRO A 326 -9.48 -28.31 -5.72
C PRO A 326 -9.99 -27.08 -4.97
N ALA A 327 -11.21 -27.14 -4.45
CA ALA A 327 -11.73 -26.10 -3.58
C ALA A 327 -10.78 -25.87 -2.39
N PHE A 328 -10.60 -24.62 -1.98
CA PHE A 328 -9.80 -24.30 -0.81
C PHE A 328 -10.53 -24.78 0.43
N SER A 329 -9.91 -25.66 1.19
CA SER A 329 -10.34 -26.01 2.54
C SER A 329 -9.34 -25.37 3.50
N ALA A 330 -9.80 -24.39 4.26
CA ALA A 330 -9.03 -23.88 5.38
C ALA A 330 -8.96 -24.98 6.45
N SER A 331 -8.00 -25.92 6.33
CA SER A 331 -7.75 -26.99 7.31
C SER A 331 -7.12 -26.48 8.60
#